data_b3423c45ef6e40977bdb87769a97fbf8
#
_entry.id   b3423c45ef6e40977bdb87769a97fbf8
#
_cell.length_a   1.000
_cell.length_b   1.000
_cell.length_c   1.000
_cell.angle_alpha   90.00
_cell.angle_beta   90.00
_cell.angle_gamma   90.00
#
_symmetry.space_group_name_H-M   'P 1'
#
loop_
_entity.id
_entity.type
_entity.pdbx_description
1 polymer ?
#
loop_
_entity_poly.entity_id
_entity_poly.type
_entity_poly.pdbx_seq_one_letter_code
_entity_poly.pdbx_strand_id
1 'polypeptide(L)'
;MGWIWHLCLMNMKRRKIRTFLTVLGVMIGVISVVALLAVGIGVKNEMIDSAVASGSVNQITIYSETGSKHKDRMITDRTISTLTDLANVDGCYPLYEVPVSMKYGEYEYFGNLVGVPVNELDGWSLAYGENSNSSHGTPELISGGSVGKMFFNQKTFDSYEKREKKSIASLVGKRFDTTVGWSGESDRIFKLKLAGVLSDGDTDNSSDNASADTSYDSAVQDEESDESLDISDSYSEKSQTIYCDMDSLKSLLRKVSADGKLYGQPVDGNGNSYREFVYTSAVVIVDDINNVDVMVKKLQDMGYQTENSKEYLDTIQKYLKMIQLLLGGIGMIALIVAVIGISNTMTTSVFDRVNEIGILKVLGYDIDELRLLFLMEAAVIGLVGGVLGVLSSYGVRIVVNKAAVSMFNLAKETQIAMIPWWLALAGVIGSVILGVAAGYFPARWASKLRPIDAVTRR
;
A
#
# COMPACT_ATOMS: atom_id res chain seq x y z
N MET A 1 -23.28 -32.62 31.15
CA MET A 1 -22.96 -31.53 30.20
C MET A 1 -24.18 -31.12 29.37
N GLY A 2 -24.94 -32.00 28.71
CA GLY A 2 -26.08 -31.62 27.85
C GLY A 2 -27.23 -30.88 28.58
N TRP A 3 -27.48 -31.18 29.85
CA TRP A 3 -28.51 -30.52 30.65
C TRP A 3 -28.18 -29.04 30.96
N ILE A 4 -26.90 -28.72 31.20
CA ILE A 4 -26.44 -27.35 31.45
C ILE A 4 -26.64 -26.47 30.21
N TRP A 5 -26.38 -27.01 29.01
CA TRP A 5 -26.64 -26.33 27.75
C TRP A 5 -28.13 -26.00 27.55
N HIS A 6 -28.99 -26.94 27.85
CA HIS A 6 -30.42 -26.73 27.69
C HIS A 6 -30.96 -25.66 28.66
N LEU A 7 -30.49 -25.66 29.91
CA LEU A 7 -30.79 -24.61 30.88
C LEU A 7 -30.29 -23.24 30.45
N CYS A 8 -29.07 -23.15 29.94
CA CYS A 8 -28.48 -21.91 29.46
C CYS A 8 -29.33 -21.29 28.34
N LEU A 9 -29.70 -22.07 27.32
CA LEU A 9 -30.51 -21.60 26.18
C LEU A 9 -31.96 -21.21 26.64
N MET A 10 -32.56 -21.94 27.56
CA MET A 10 -33.89 -21.63 28.09
C MET A 10 -33.87 -20.31 28.88
N ASN A 11 -32.81 -20.06 29.63
CA ASN A 11 -32.62 -18.86 30.42
C ASN A 11 -32.45 -17.62 29.53
N MET A 12 -31.69 -17.72 28.45
CA MET A 12 -31.54 -16.63 27.46
C MET A 12 -32.87 -16.27 26.79
N LYS A 13 -33.74 -17.23 26.52
CA LYS A 13 -35.07 -17.00 25.93
C LYS A 13 -36.03 -16.22 26.84
N ARG A 14 -35.88 -16.28 28.17
CA ARG A 14 -36.77 -15.58 29.13
C ARG A 14 -36.58 -14.06 29.12
N ARG A 15 -35.38 -13.53 28.72
CA ARG A 15 -35.05 -12.09 28.76
C ARG A 15 -34.49 -11.61 27.43
N LYS A 16 -35.25 -11.77 26.37
CA LYS A 16 -34.84 -11.55 24.97
C LYS A 16 -34.21 -10.18 24.70
N ILE A 17 -34.82 -9.09 25.20
CA ILE A 17 -34.37 -7.71 24.93
C ILE A 17 -32.97 -7.45 25.53
N ARG A 18 -32.73 -7.89 26.79
CA ARG A 18 -31.46 -7.68 27.48
C ARG A 18 -30.33 -8.47 26.80
N THR A 19 -30.59 -9.77 26.56
CA THR A 19 -29.63 -10.63 25.86
C THR A 19 -29.32 -10.10 24.47
N PHE A 20 -30.32 -9.62 23.73
CA PHE A 20 -30.14 -9.01 22.43
C PHE A 20 -29.24 -7.77 22.48
N LEU A 21 -29.51 -6.82 23.40
CA LEU A 21 -28.70 -5.62 23.58
C LEU A 21 -27.25 -5.94 23.96
N THR A 22 -27.02 -6.94 24.79
CA THR A 22 -25.67 -7.36 25.18
C THR A 22 -24.94 -8.01 24.03
N VAL A 23 -25.59 -8.90 23.27
CA VAL A 23 -25.04 -9.51 22.05
C VAL A 23 -24.71 -8.45 21.02
N LEU A 24 -25.58 -7.45 20.86
CA LEU A 24 -25.36 -6.34 19.92
C LEU A 24 -24.15 -5.50 20.32
N GLY A 25 -23.96 -5.24 21.63
CA GLY A 25 -22.76 -4.55 22.12
C GLY A 25 -21.47 -5.31 21.82
N VAL A 26 -21.46 -6.65 22.03
CA VAL A 26 -20.31 -7.50 21.68
C VAL A 26 -20.10 -7.51 20.16
N MET A 27 -21.17 -7.64 19.39
CA MET A 27 -21.13 -7.62 17.94
C MET A 27 -20.46 -6.34 17.40
N ILE A 28 -20.88 -5.16 17.89
CA ILE A 28 -20.29 -3.87 17.49
C ILE A 28 -18.80 -3.81 17.84
N GLY A 29 -18.42 -4.26 19.05
CA GLY A 29 -17.02 -4.30 19.46
C GLY A 29 -16.17 -5.18 18.56
N VAL A 30 -16.67 -6.38 18.20
CA VAL A 30 -15.97 -7.30 17.31
C VAL A 30 -15.90 -6.74 15.89
N ILE A 31 -16.99 -6.16 15.37
CA ILE A 31 -16.99 -5.49 14.05
C ILE A 31 -15.90 -4.42 14.00
N SER A 32 -15.84 -3.55 15.01
CA SER A 32 -14.87 -2.46 15.04
C SER A 32 -13.44 -2.98 14.95
N VAL A 33 -13.07 -3.96 15.78
CA VAL A 33 -11.70 -4.51 15.80
C VAL A 33 -11.40 -5.27 14.52
N VAL A 34 -12.28 -6.15 14.06
CA VAL A 34 -12.04 -6.98 12.87
C VAL A 34 -12.00 -6.12 11.60
N ALA A 35 -12.90 -5.14 11.45
CA ALA A 35 -12.91 -4.27 10.27
C ALA A 35 -11.66 -3.39 10.19
N LEU A 36 -11.21 -2.82 11.32
CA LEU A 36 -10.02 -1.98 11.35
C LEU A 36 -8.73 -2.77 11.03
N LEU A 37 -8.61 -3.97 11.61
CA LEU A 37 -7.48 -4.86 11.28
C LEU A 37 -7.55 -5.35 9.84
N ALA A 38 -8.75 -5.60 9.30
CA ALA A 38 -8.93 -6.03 7.91
C ALA A 38 -8.49 -4.97 6.91
N VAL A 39 -8.77 -3.69 7.17
CA VAL A 39 -8.28 -2.57 6.34
C VAL A 39 -6.75 -2.50 6.40
N GLY A 40 -6.16 -2.58 7.59
CA GLY A 40 -4.70 -2.54 7.71
C GLY A 40 -3.98 -3.70 7.00
N ILE A 41 -4.58 -4.90 7.00
CA ILE A 41 -4.02 -6.07 6.29
C ILE A 41 -4.22 -5.91 4.77
N GLY A 42 -5.39 -5.44 4.33
CA GLY A 42 -5.69 -5.25 2.91
C GLY A 42 -4.78 -4.21 2.28
N VAL A 43 -4.65 -3.03 2.87
CA VAL A 43 -3.75 -1.97 2.39
C VAL A 43 -2.30 -2.45 2.33
N LYS A 44 -1.84 -3.18 3.37
CA LYS A 44 -0.49 -3.75 3.36
C LYS A 44 -0.27 -4.69 2.18
N ASN A 45 -1.20 -5.62 1.93
CA ASN A 45 -1.05 -6.57 0.84
C ASN A 45 -1.10 -5.88 -0.52
N GLU A 46 -2.02 -4.94 -0.72
CA GLU A 46 -2.11 -4.16 -1.95
C GLU A 46 -0.81 -3.41 -2.26
N MET A 47 -0.20 -2.80 -1.23
CA MET A 47 1.08 -2.13 -1.38
C MET A 47 2.22 -3.08 -1.76
N ILE A 48 2.27 -4.28 -1.16
CA ILE A 48 3.26 -5.30 -1.51
C ILE A 48 3.01 -5.79 -2.93
N ASP A 49 1.76 -6.08 -3.29
CA ASP A 49 1.41 -6.60 -4.61
C ASP A 49 1.74 -5.57 -5.71
N SER A 50 1.45 -4.29 -5.48
CA SER A 50 1.83 -3.19 -6.39
C SER A 50 3.35 -3.04 -6.52
N ALA A 51 4.10 -3.14 -5.42
CA ALA A 51 5.56 -3.07 -5.45
C ALA A 51 6.18 -4.28 -6.16
N VAL A 52 5.62 -5.47 -5.99
CA VAL A 52 6.06 -6.69 -6.71
C VAL A 52 5.72 -6.58 -8.20
N ALA A 53 4.53 -6.08 -8.55
CA ALA A 53 4.12 -5.90 -9.94
C ALA A 53 5.02 -4.89 -10.69
N SER A 54 5.49 -3.84 -9.99
CA SER A 54 6.47 -2.89 -10.54
C SER A 54 7.89 -3.47 -10.70
N GLY A 55 8.12 -4.72 -10.24
CA GLY A 55 9.44 -5.38 -10.32
C GLY A 55 10.54 -4.75 -9.48
N SER A 56 10.22 -3.79 -8.62
CA SER A 56 11.21 -2.97 -7.92
C SER A 56 11.59 -3.45 -6.51
N VAL A 57 10.96 -4.51 -6.01
CA VAL A 57 11.12 -4.92 -4.61
C VAL A 57 12.50 -5.51 -4.31
N ASN A 58 13.11 -6.18 -5.30
CA ASN A 58 14.45 -6.75 -5.20
C ASN A 58 15.52 -5.90 -5.92
N GLN A 59 15.17 -4.67 -6.32
CA GLN A 59 16.08 -3.74 -6.98
C GLN A 59 16.61 -2.70 -5.99
N ILE A 60 17.90 -2.44 -6.08
CA ILE A 60 18.60 -1.40 -5.32
C ILE A 60 19.21 -0.45 -6.33
N THR A 61 18.80 0.80 -6.31
CA THR A 61 19.42 1.85 -7.12
C THR A 61 20.59 2.43 -6.34
N ILE A 62 21.74 2.49 -6.98
CA ILE A 62 22.93 3.17 -6.47
C ILE A 62 23.24 4.40 -7.32
N TYR A 63 23.71 5.46 -6.69
CA TYR A 63 24.00 6.73 -7.34
C TYR A 63 25.50 6.99 -7.39
N SER A 64 25.94 7.57 -8.50
CA SER A 64 27.33 8.01 -8.68
C SER A 64 27.55 9.34 -7.95
N GLU A 65 28.49 9.39 -7.06
CA GLU A 65 28.93 10.66 -6.44
C GLU A 65 29.94 11.36 -7.36
N THR A 66 29.52 12.45 -7.99
CA THR A 66 30.37 13.28 -8.82
C THR A 66 31.00 14.40 -8.01
N GLY A 67 32.19 14.18 -7.54
CA GLY A 67 32.97 15.22 -6.85
C GLY A 67 34.45 14.91 -6.88
N SER A 68 35.31 15.91 -7.04
CA SER A 68 36.75 15.78 -7.25
C SER A 68 37.54 15.02 -6.19
N LYS A 69 36.92 14.63 -5.09
CA LYS A 69 37.57 13.95 -3.97
C LYS A 69 37.32 12.43 -3.92
N HIS A 70 36.38 11.89 -4.70
CA HIS A 70 35.93 10.48 -4.58
C HIS A 70 35.91 9.77 -5.94
N LYS A 71 37.09 9.56 -6.55
CA LYS A 71 37.23 8.74 -7.79
C LYS A 71 36.69 7.33 -7.66
N ASP A 72 36.67 6.79 -6.46
CA ASP A 72 36.31 5.38 -6.19
C ASP A 72 34.78 5.15 -6.12
N ARG A 73 33.97 6.21 -6.22
CA ARG A 73 32.50 6.14 -6.15
C ARG A 73 31.81 6.41 -7.48
N MET A 74 32.57 6.44 -8.57
CA MET A 74 32.02 6.59 -9.93
C MET A 74 31.53 5.22 -10.42
N ILE A 75 30.33 5.23 -11.01
CA ILE A 75 29.77 4.04 -11.64
C ILE A 75 30.26 4.00 -13.08
N THR A 76 31.11 3.02 -13.39
CA THR A 76 31.66 2.78 -14.73
C THR A 76 31.35 1.34 -15.13
N ASP A 77 31.64 0.96 -16.38
CA ASP A 77 31.48 -0.44 -16.85
C ASP A 77 32.22 -1.44 -15.96
N ARG A 78 33.38 -1.04 -15.43
CA ARG A 78 34.14 -1.85 -14.49
C ARG A 78 33.44 -2.03 -13.16
N THR A 79 32.78 -0.99 -12.67
CA THR A 79 31.97 -1.04 -11.45
C THR A 79 30.80 -1.99 -11.64
N ILE A 80 30.08 -1.87 -12.77
CA ILE A 80 28.95 -2.74 -13.10
C ILE A 80 29.38 -4.22 -13.08
N SER A 81 30.48 -4.58 -13.77
CA SER A 81 30.98 -5.96 -13.76
C SER A 81 31.34 -6.43 -12.35
N THR A 82 31.97 -5.57 -11.53
CA THR A 82 32.32 -5.93 -10.14
C THR A 82 31.08 -6.16 -9.28
N LEU A 83 30.01 -5.39 -9.47
CA LEU A 83 28.76 -5.52 -8.75
C LEU A 83 27.96 -6.75 -9.18
N THR A 84 28.00 -7.10 -10.48
CA THR A 84 27.37 -8.31 -10.99
C THR A 84 28.02 -9.59 -10.43
N ASP A 85 29.33 -9.56 -10.17
CA ASP A 85 30.07 -10.69 -9.60
C ASP A 85 29.85 -10.88 -8.08
N LEU A 86 29.08 -9.99 -7.43
CA LEU A 86 28.80 -10.13 -5.99
C LEU A 86 27.83 -11.31 -5.72
N ALA A 87 28.07 -12.02 -4.63
CA ALA A 87 27.14 -13.05 -4.15
C ALA A 87 25.75 -12.44 -3.86
N ASN A 88 24.69 -13.14 -4.24
CA ASN A 88 23.29 -12.75 -4.11
C ASN A 88 22.86 -11.61 -5.07
N VAL A 89 23.64 -11.34 -6.11
CA VAL A 89 23.27 -10.41 -7.18
C VAL A 89 22.92 -11.25 -8.42
N ASP A 90 21.71 -11.06 -8.93
CA ASP A 90 21.20 -11.73 -10.13
C ASP A 90 21.55 -10.94 -11.40
N GLY A 91 21.67 -9.63 -11.27
CA GLY A 91 22.08 -8.74 -12.36
C GLY A 91 22.38 -7.33 -11.88
N CYS A 92 23.10 -6.61 -12.73
CA CYS A 92 23.36 -5.17 -12.53
C CYS A 92 23.40 -4.47 -13.88
N TYR A 93 22.65 -3.38 -14.00
CA TYR A 93 22.66 -2.58 -15.22
C TYR A 93 22.77 -1.08 -14.93
N PRO A 94 23.47 -0.34 -15.80
CA PRO A 94 23.66 1.09 -15.63
C PRO A 94 22.47 1.89 -16.12
N LEU A 95 22.25 3.06 -15.51
CA LEU A 95 21.33 4.10 -15.95
C LEU A 95 22.10 5.39 -16.19
N TYR A 96 21.67 6.14 -17.18
CA TYR A 96 22.20 7.46 -17.43
C TYR A 96 21.07 8.46 -17.63
N GLU A 97 20.96 9.42 -16.73
CA GLU A 97 19.90 10.41 -16.72
C GLU A 97 20.38 11.72 -17.27
N VAL A 98 19.59 12.31 -18.14
CA VAL A 98 19.87 13.60 -18.74
C VAL A 98 18.62 14.46 -18.70
N PRO A 99 18.69 15.70 -18.17
CA PRO A 99 17.56 16.61 -18.21
C PRO A 99 17.24 16.97 -19.66
N VAL A 100 15.95 16.96 -19.99
CA VAL A 100 15.44 17.27 -21.32
C VAL A 100 14.19 18.14 -21.25
N SER A 101 14.02 18.99 -22.27
CA SER A 101 12.74 19.61 -22.57
C SER A 101 12.22 19.04 -23.88
N MET A 102 10.97 18.57 -23.88
CA MET A 102 10.32 18.00 -25.05
C MET A 102 9.05 18.76 -25.38
N LYS A 103 8.90 19.15 -26.66
CA LYS A 103 7.74 19.88 -27.15
C LYS A 103 6.94 19.08 -28.17
N TYR A 104 5.62 19.12 -28.00
CA TYR A 104 4.66 18.61 -28.97
C TYR A 104 3.48 19.59 -29.11
N GLY A 105 3.45 20.34 -30.22
CA GLY A 105 2.47 21.41 -30.40
C GLY A 105 2.62 22.52 -29.35
N GLU A 106 1.56 22.76 -28.58
CA GLU A 106 1.56 23.74 -27.48
C GLU A 106 1.95 23.16 -26.11
N TYR A 107 2.23 21.85 -26.06
CA TYR A 107 2.55 21.14 -24.82
C TYR A 107 4.06 20.94 -24.67
N GLU A 108 4.55 21.08 -23.45
CA GLU A 108 5.95 20.92 -23.10
C GLU A 108 6.10 20.03 -21.86
N TYR A 109 7.05 19.13 -21.93
CA TYR A 109 7.50 18.29 -20.83
C TYR A 109 8.89 18.71 -20.40
N PHE A 110 9.09 18.85 -19.09
CA PHE A 110 10.39 19.06 -18.47
C PHE A 110 10.66 17.89 -17.53
N GLY A 111 11.73 17.16 -17.77
CA GLY A 111 12.08 16.01 -16.96
C GLY A 111 13.36 15.35 -17.41
N ASN A 112 13.56 14.11 -17.00
CA ASN A 112 14.74 13.33 -17.36
C ASN A 112 14.44 12.36 -18.51
N LEU A 113 15.40 12.26 -19.42
CA LEU A 113 15.51 11.15 -20.36
C LEU A 113 16.53 10.15 -19.80
N VAL A 114 16.09 8.92 -19.60
CA VAL A 114 16.92 7.89 -18.99
C VAL A 114 17.36 6.87 -20.04
N GLY A 115 18.67 6.75 -20.19
CA GLY A 115 19.28 5.71 -21.02
C GLY A 115 19.39 4.41 -20.26
N VAL A 116 18.88 3.32 -20.87
CA VAL A 116 18.87 1.96 -20.33
C VAL A 116 19.45 1.00 -21.36
N PRO A 117 20.21 -0.04 -20.98
CA PRO A 117 20.67 -1.03 -21.93
C PRO A 117 19.52 -1.72 -22.68
N VAL A 118 19.68 -1.96 -23.97
CA VAL A 118 18.65 -2.57 -24.85
C VAL A 118 18.11 -3.88 -24.26
N ASN A 119 18.97 -4.73 -23.73
CA ASN A 119 18.58 -6.03 -23.16
C ASN A 119 17.57 -5.89 -22.02
N GLU A 120 17.67 -4.82 -21.24
CA GLU A 120 16.71 -4.53 -20.16
C GLU A 120 15.42 -3.96 -20.72
N LEU A 121 15.51 -3.04 -21.69
CA LEU A 121 14.33 -2.46 -22.34
C LEU A 121 13.47 -3.53 -23.05
N ASP A 122 14.10 -4.51 -23.68
CA ASP A 122 13.40 -5.61 -24.37
C ASP A 122 12.62 -6.52 -23.42
N GLY A 123 13.03 -6.56 -22.16
CA GLY A 123 12.32 -7.29 -21.09
C GLY A 123 11.08 -6.56 -20.53
N TRP A 124 10.87 -5.28 -20.88
CA TRP A 124 9.76 -4.50 -20.33
C TRP A 124 8.47 -4.71 -21.10
N SER A 125 7.35 -4.83 -20.37
CA SER A 125 6.02 -4.92 -20.98
C SER A 125 5.56 -3.56 -21.47
N LEU A 126 5.19 -3.47 -22.74
CA LEU A 126 4.59 -2.28 -23.34
C LEU A 126 3.07 -2.43 -23.39
N ALA A 127 2.35 -1.39 -22.98
CA ALA A 127 0.91 -1.30 -23.17
C ALA A 127 0.55 -0.93 -24.62
N TYR A 128 1.38 -0.08 -25.24
CA TYR A 128 1.18 0.41 -26.61
C TYR A 128 2.53 0.58 -27.33
N GLY A 129 2.52 0.33 -28.63
CA GLY A 129 3.68 0.53 -29.50
C GLY A 129 4.60 -0.68 -29.60
N GLU A 130 5.83 -0.45 -29.99
CA GLU A 130 6.86 -1.46 -30.21
C GLU A 130 8.12 -1.09 -29.43
N ASN A 131 8.94 -2.07 -29.05
CA ASN A 131 10.22 -1.82 -28.42
C ASN A 131 11.14 -1.01 -29.35
N SER A 132 11.96 -0.15 -28.74
CA SER A 132 12.88 0.74 -29.43
C SER A 132 13.81 -0.04 -30.38
N ASN A 133 13.65 0.17 -31.66
CA ASN A 133 14.49 -0.42 -32.68
C ASN A 133 15.63 0.57 -33.03
N SER A 134 16.69 0.57 -32.23
CA SER A 134 17.78 1.56 -32.28
C SER A 134 18.71 1.47 -33.50
N SER A 135 18.29 0.83 -34.59
CA SER A 135 19.12 0.56 -35.77
C SER A 135 19.59 1.81 -36.54
N HIS A 136 19.16 3.03 -36.16
CA HIS A 136 19.43 4.25 -36.94
C HIS A 136 20.16 5.38 -36.18
N GLY A 137 20.71 5.14 -34.98
CA GLY A 137 21.56 6.10 -34.27
C GLY A 137 20.86 7.38 -33.78
N THR A 138 19.54 7.43 -33.82
CA THR A 138 18.71 8.41 -33.12
C THR A 138 17.85 7.65 -32.09
N PRO A 139 17.83 8.09 -30.83
CA PRO A 139 17.03 7.38 -29.80
C PRO A 139 15.54 7.41 -30.15
N GLU A 140 14.90 6.25 -30.05
CA GLU A 140 13.47 6.13 -29.98
C GLU A 140 13.07 6.12 -28.51
N LEU A 141 11.96 6.80 -28.19
CA LEU A 141 11.52 7.02 -26.82
C LEU A 141 10.51 5.96 -26.39
N ILE A 142 10.65 5.49 -25.17
CA ILE A 142 9.63 4.70 -24.46
C ILE A 142 9.16 5.56 -23.29
N SER A 143 7.87 5.84 -23.22
CA SER A 143 7.28 6.67 -22.18
C SER A 143 6.69 5.81 -21.07
N GLY A 144 6.82 6.22 -19.82
CA GLY A 144 5.94 5.74 -18.76
C GLY A 144 4.48 6.18 -19.00
N GLY A 145 3.53 5.43 -18.46
CA GLY A 145 2.09 5.64 -18.72
C GLY A 145 1.56 6.99 -18.23
N SER A 146 2.13 7.52 -17.16
CA SER A 146 1.70 8.79 -16.54
C SER A 146 2.39 10.04 -17.09
N VAL A 147 3.34 9.91 -18.02
CA VAL A 147 4.07 11.05 -18.60
C VAL A 147 3.11 12.04 -19.27
N GLY A 148 1.99 11.59 -19.82
CA GLY A 148 0.98 12.46 -20.43
C GLY A 148 0.39 13.49 -19.48
N LYS A 149 0.35 13.20 -18.19
CA LYS A 149 -0.07 14.12 -17.13
C LYS A 149 0.97 15.22 -16.89
N MET A 150 2.23 15.00 -17.25
CA MET A 150 3.36 15.91 -17.07
C MET A 150 3.66 16.77 -18.32
N PHE A 151 2.94 16.56 -19.42
CA PHE A 151 2.95 17.46 -20.58
C PHE A 151 1.98 18.60 -20.36
N PHE A 152 2.49 19.80 -20.08
CA PHE A 152 1.67 20.96 -19.76
C PHE A 152 1.68 22.00 -20.89
N ASN A 153 0.52 22.60 -21.14
CA ASN A 153 0.43 23.79 -21.97
C ASN A 153 0.94 24.99 -21.18
N GLN A 154 1.98 25.66 -21.67
CA GLN A 154 2.60 26.80 -20.98
C GLN A 154 1.67 28.00 -20.74
N LYS A 155 0.57 28.13 -21.50
CA LYS A 155 -0.37 29.25 -21.38
C LYS A 155 -1.51 28.96 -20.42
N THR A 156 -2.00 27.72 -20.40
CA THR A 156 -3.20 27.33 -19.63
C THR A 156 -2.87 26.48 -18.41
N PHE A 157 -1.65 25.98 -18.29
CA PHE A 157 -1.20 25.06 -17.25
C PHE A 157 -2.00 23.74 -17.18
N ASP A 158 -2.81 23.45 -18.21
CA ASP A 158 -3.51 22.17 -18.29
C ASP A 158 -2.59 21.10 -18.87
N SER A 159 -2.67 19.88 -18.31
CA SER A 159 -1.95 18.73 -18.86
C SER A 159 -2.57 18.25 -20.16
N TYR A 160 -1.75 17.58 -21.00
CA TYR A 160 -2.20 17.00 -22.27
C TYR A 160 -3.39 16.07 -22.08
N GLU A 161 -3.33 15.19 -21.11
CA GLU A 161 -4.40 14.22 -20.85
C GLU A 161 -5.70 14.89 -20.40
N LYS A 162 -5.61 15.90 -19.53
CA LYS A 162 -6.78 16.62 -19.02
C LYS A 162 -7.50 17.39 -20.12
N ARG A 163 -6.74 18.08 -21.00
CA ARG A 163 -7.29 18.96 -22.04
C ARG A 163 -7.75 18.18 -23.26
N GLU A 164 -6.93 17.27 -23.76
CA GLU A 164 -7.23 16.51 -24.97
C GLU A 164 -8.13 15.29 -24.71
N LYS A 165 -8.30 14.92 -23.42
CA LYS A 165 -8.97 13.68 -22.98
C LYS A 165 -8.43 12.43 -23.69
N LYS A 166 -7.11 12.40 -23.90
CA LYS A 166 -6.38 11.34 -24.58
C LYS A 166 -5.15 10.98 -23.79
N SER A 167 -4.88 9.69 -23.65
CA SER A 167 -3.63 9.21 -23.05
C SER A 167 -2.42 9.52 -23.93
N ILE A 168 -1.22 9.52 -23.31
CA ILE A 168 0.08 9.62 -24.00
C ILE A 168 0.22 8.55 -25.11
N ALA A 169 -0.45 7.43 -25.00
CA ALA A 169 -0.51 6.38 -26.02
C ALA A 169 -0.96 6.89 -27.41
N SER A 170 -1.81 7.93 -27.45
CA SER A 170 -2.24 8.55 -28.71
C SER A 170 -1.09 9.27 -29.47
N LEU A 171 0.04 9.49 -28.79
CA LEU A 171 1.23 10.13 -29.34
C LEU A 171 2.28 9.11 -29.82
N VAL A 172 2.04 7.81 -29.70
CA VAL A 172 2.90 6.76 -30.26
C VAL A 172 3.06 6.97 -31.76
N GLY A 173 4.31 6.89 -32.24
CA GLY A 173 4.69 7.18 -33.62
C GLY A 173 4.89 8.68 -33.95
N LYS A 174 4.54 9.60 -33.05
CA LYS A 174 4.78 11.04 -33.22
C LYS A 174 6.21 11.41 -32.84
N ARG A 175 6.67 12.56 -33.36
CA ARG A 175 7.98 13.11 -33.09
C ARG A 175 7.88 14.34 -32.22
N PHE A 176 8.77 14.41 -31.23
CA PHE A 176 8.87 15.49 -30.27
C PHE A 176 10.12 16.31 -30.56
N ASP A 177 9.99 17.61 -30.54
CA ASP A 177 11.13 18.52 -30.58
C ASP A 177 11.79 18.54 -29.20
N THR A 178 12.98 17.95 -29.10
CA THR A 178 13.67 17.68 -27.84
C THR A 178 14.95 18.48 -27.77
N THR A 179 15.15 19.23 -26.68
CA THR A 179 16.41 19.86 -26.31
C THR A 179 17.00 19.14 -25.10
N VAL A 180 18.33 18.95 -25.11
CA VAL A 180 19.08 18.32 -24.03
C VAL A 180 19.67 19.41 -23.14
N GLY A 181 19.52 19.25 -21.82
CA GLY A 181 19.93 20.23 -20.83
C GLY A 181 18.77 21.08 -20.32
N TRP A 182 19.01 21.83 -19.23
CA TRP A 182 18.06 22.82 -18.76
C TRP A 182 17.88 23.92 -19.79
N SER A 183 16.71 24.55 -19.83
CA SER A 183 16.33 25.57 -20.79
C SER A 183 17.46 26.60 -20.99
N GLY A 184 18.06 26.62 -22.19
CA GLY A 184 19.12 27.58 -22.58
C GLY A 184 20.56 27.04 -22.66
N GLU A 185 20.82 25.79 -22.26
CA GLU A 185 22.18 25.21 -22.34
C GLU A 185 22.52 24.60 -23.70
N SER A 186 21.52 24.16 -24.47
CA SER A 186 21.71 23.60 -25.80
C SER A 186 20.76 24.24 -26.80
N ASP A 187 21.33 24.85 -27.85
CA ASP A 187 20.57 25.45 -28.98
C ASP A 187 20.11 24.38 -29.99
N ARG A 188 20.50 23.11 -29.80
CA ARG A 188 20.20 22.04 -30.76
C ARG A 188 18.92 21.33 -30.46
N ILE A 189 17.98 21.36 -31.40
CA ILE A 189 16.72 20.65 -31.34
C ILE A 189 16.83 19.30 -32.05
N PHE A 190 16.50 18.23 -31.40
CA PHE A 190 16.44 16.86 -31.93
C PHE A 190 15.01 16.42 -32.06
N LYS A 191 14.67 15.74 -33.17
CA LYS A 191 13.34 15.18 -33.38
C LYS A 191 13.35 13.72 -32.99
N LEU A 192 12.87 13.41 -31.77
CA LEU A 192 12.82 12.06 -31.24
C LEU A 192 11.40 11.47 -31.40
N LYS A 193 11.30 10.20 -31.78
CA LYS A 193 10.04 9.50 -32.02
C LYS A 193 9.65 8.72 -30.76
N LEU A 194 8.38 8.82 -30.35
CA LEU A 194 7.82 7.95 -29.32
C LEU A 194 7.50 6.59 -29.94
N ALA A 195 8.19 5.54 -29.53
CA ALA A 195 8.03 4.18 -30.04
C ALA A 195 6.98 3.40 -29.26
N GLY A 196 6.96 3.55 -27.94
CA GLY A 196 6.06 2.79 -27.08
C GLY A 196 5.74 3.48 -25.76
N VAL A 197 4.75 2.94 -25.08
CA VAL A 197 4.33 3.32 -23.71
C VAL A 197 4.36 2.09 -22.83
N LEU A 198 5.01 2.20 -21.68
CA LEU A 198 5.07 1.11 -20.70
C LEU A 198 3.69 0.75 -20.17
N SER A 199 3.48 -0.52 -19.91
CA SER A 199 2.33 -0.97 -19.14
C SER A 199 2.55 -0.59 -17.68
N ASP A 200 1.73 0.35 -17.20
CA ASP A 200 1.58 0.53 -15.75
C ASP A 200 0.78 -0.69 -15.29
N GLY A 201 1.40 -1.59 -14.55
CA GLY A 201 0.94 -2.95 -14.24
C GLY A 201 -0.53 -3.15 -13.78
N ASP A 202 -1.41 -2.14 -13.85
CA ASP A 202 -2.81 -2.19 -13.41
C ASP A 202 -3.79 -1.26 -14.16
N THR A 203 -3.46 -0.69 -15.32
CA THR A 203 -4.41 0.23 -16.00
C THR A 203 -5.14 -0.34 -17.20
N ASP A 204 -5.10 -1.64 -17.45
CA ASP A 204 -5.69 -2.25 -18.65
C ASP A 204 -7.21 -2.54 -18.56
N ASN A 205 -8.02 -1.79 -17.80
CA ASN A 205 -9.47 -1.96 -17.81
C ASN A 205 -10.32 -0.68 -17.76
N SER A 206 -9.85 0.44 -18.29
CA SER A 206 -10.72 1.64 -18.38
C SER A 206 -10.79 2.30 -19.75
N SER A 207 -10.73 1.52 -20.86
CA SER A 207 -11.01 2.00 -22.20
C SER A 207 -12.11 1.22 -22.91
N ASP A 208 -13.32 1.20 -22.34
CA ASP A 208 -14.55 1.04 -23.14
C ASP A 208 -15.74 1.33 -22.22
N ASN A 209 -16.12 2.58 -22.08
CA ASN A 209 -17.47 3.11 -21.89
C ASN A 209 -17.43 4.48 -21.16
N ALA A 210 -17.04 5.49 -21.89
CA ALA A 210 -17.39 6.84 -21.50
C ALA A 210 -18.25 7.44 -22.64
N SER A 211 -19.49 7.03 -22.69
CA SER A 211 -20.54 7.83 -23.33
C SER A 211 -21.30 8.58 -22.26
N ALA A 212 -21.27 9.89 -22.42
CA ALA A 212 -22.31 10.87 -22.13
C ALA A 212 -22.58 11.25 -20.67
N ASP A 213 -22.39 12.53 -20.48
CA ASP A 213 -23.30 13.46 -19.82
C ASP A 213 -23.28 13.53 -18.30
N THR A 214 -22.51 14.48 -17.81
CA THR A 214 -22.97 15.32 -16.69
C THR A 214 -22.30 16.69 -16.73
N SER A 215 -23.11 17.69 -17.02
CA SER A 215 -22.89 19.11 -16.81
C SER A 215 -22.55 19.39 -15.36
N TYR A 216 -21.37 19.98 -15.12
CA TYR A 216 -21.06 20.61 -13.84
C TYR A 216 -21.07 22.11 -13.98
N ASP A 217 -22.08 22.65 -13.34
CA ASP A 217 -22.31 24.07 -13.10
C ASP A 217 -21.22 24.64 -12.17
N SER A 218 -20.78 25.83 -12.53
CA SER A 218 -19.70 26.55 -11.85
C SER A 218 -20.18 27.10 -10.52
N ALA A 219 -19.55 26.70 -9.42
CA ALA A 219 -19.55 27.49 -8.19
C ALA A 219 -18.13 27.58 -7.65
N VAL A 220 -17.61 28.79 -7.71
CA VAL A 220 -16.38 29.24 -7.06
C VAL A 220 -16.53 29.08 -5.54
N GLN A 221 -15.62 28.34 -4.91
CA GLN A 221 -15.34 28.52 -3.47
C GLN A 221 -13.87 28.17 -3.17
N ASP A 222 -13.27 29.12 -2.54
CA ASP A 222 -12.06 29.29 -1.77
C ASP A 222 -11.09 28.11 -1.59
N GLU A 223 -9.83 28.41 -1.95
CA GLU A 223 -8.63 27.63 -1.71
C GLU A 223 -8.36 27.46 -0.21
N GLU A 224 -8.63 26.30 0.35
CA GLU A 224 -7.81 25.74 1.41
C GLU A 224 -7.02 24.58 0.81
N SER A 225 -5.70 24.73 0.82
CA SER A 225 -4.72 23.75 0.38
C SER A 225 -4.78 22.51 1.29
N ASP A 226 -5.68 21.61 0.97
CA ASP A 226 -5.61 20.23 1.44
C ASP A 226 -4.47 19.55 0.69
N GLU A 227 -3.31 19.46 1.31
CA GLU A 227 -2.27 18.50 0.96
C GLU A 227 -2.85 17.09 1.17
N SER A 228 -3.76 16.69 0.31
CA SER A 228 -4.11 15.28 0.16
C SER A 228 -2.83 14.59 -0.29
N LEU A 229 -2.24 13.81 0.59
CA LEU A 229 -1.22 12.81 0.29
C LEU A 229 -1.82 11.91 -0.78
N ASP A 230 -1.55 12.25 -2.03
CA ASP A 230 -1.90 11.45 -3.19
C ASP A 230 -0.96 10.25 -3.20
N ILE A 231 -1.37 9.22 -2.44
CA ILE A 231 -0.60 7.98 -2.24
C ILE A 231 -0.44 7.23 -3.57
N SER A 232 -1.26 7.54 -4.58
CA SER A 232 -1.22 6.89 -5.90
C SER A 232 -0.06 7.39 -6.78
N ASP A 233 0.41 8.62 -6.59
CA ASP A 233 1.45 9.21 -7.45
C ASP A 233 2.89 8.81 -7.06
N SER A 234 3.09 8.23 -5.87
CA SER A 234 4.43 7.84 -5.38
C SER A 234 4.95 6.49 -5.90
N TYR A 235 4.13 5.73 -6.64
CA TYR A 235 4.43 4.31 -6.89
C TYR A 235 5.20 4.01 -8.17
N SER A 236 5.45 4.96 -9.03
CA SER A 236 6.10 4.63 -10.29
C SER A 236 6.91 5.79 -10.84
N GLU A 237 8.10 5.95 -10.34
CA GLU A 237 9.13 6.75 -11.00
C GLU A 237 9.28 6.30 -12.47
N LYS A 238 9.11 4.99 -12.73
CA LYS A 238 9.05 4.42 -14.08
C LYS A 238 7.87 4.95 -14.90
N SER A 239 6.69 5.18 -14.31
CA SER A 239 5.51 5.66 -15.03
C SER A 239 5.59 7.13 -15.41
N GLN A 240 6.43 7.91 -14.75
CA GLN A 240 6.61 9.36 -14.96
C GLN A 240 7.86 9.71 -15.78
N THR A 241 8.65 8.71 -16.14
CA THR A 241 9.94 8.87 -16.79
C THR A 241 9.90 8.46 -18.26
N ILE A 242 10.76 9.09 -19.08
CA ILE A 242 10.95 8.74 -20.49
C ILE A 242 12.28 8.02 -20.63
N TYR A 243 12.26 6.90 -21.34
CA TYR A 243 13.41 6.01 -21.51
C TYR A 243 13.84 5.93 -22.97
N CYS A 244 15.10 5.62 -23.18
CA CYS A 244 15.62 5.26 -24.49
C CYS A 244 16.79 4.28 -24.36
N ASP A 245 17.22 3.73 -25.49
CA ASP A 245 18.43 2.91 -25.56
C ASP A 245 19.69 3.70 -25.17
N MET A 246 20.53 3.11 -24.33
CA MET A 246 21.76 3.70 -23.81
C MET A 246 22.74 4.11 -24.91
N ASP A 247 22.95 3.27 -25.93
CA ASP A 247 23.92 3.54 -26.98
C ASP A 247 23.44 4.64 -27.91
N SER A 248 22.14 4.69 -28.19
CA SER A 248 21.50 5.76 -28.93
C SER A 248 21.55 7.08 -28.15
N LEU A 249 21.36 7.06 -26.83
CA LEU A 249 21.53 8.24 -25.97
C LEU A 249 22.99 8.73 -26.01
N LYS A 250 23.99 7.85 -25.84
CA LYS A 250 25.41 8.23 -25.96
C LYS A 250 25.73 8.87 -27.32
N SER A 251 25.15 8.37 -28.41
CA SER A 251 25.30 8.94 -29.73
C SER A 251 24.64 10.32 -29.90
N LEU A 252 23.48 10.52 -29.27
CA LEU A 252 22.81 11.83 -29.19
C LEU A 252 23.67 12.84 -28.43
N LEU A 253 24.16 12.46 -27.24
CA LEU A 253 24.98 13.34 -26.40
C LEU A 253 26.27 13.79 -27.06
N ARG A 254 26.88 12.94 -27.91
CA ARG A 254 28.04 13.33 -28.75
C ARG A 254 27.68 14.41 -29.79
N LYS A 255 26.42 14.43 -30.26
CA LYS A 255 25.94 15.44 -31.23
C LYS A 255 25.54 16.74 -30.55
N VAL A 256 25.21 16.72 -29.25
CA VAL A 256 24.85 17.93 -28.48
C VAL A 256 26.04 18.84 -28.28
N SER A 257 27.20 18.29 -27.92
CA SER A 257 28.39 19.05 -27.60
C SER A 257 29.14 19.48 -28.86
N ALA A 258 29.49 20.77 -28.96
CA ALA A 258 30.30 21.28 -30.04
C ALA A 258 31.78 20.86 -29.93
N ASP A 259 32.27 20.60 -28.71
CA ASP A 259 33.68 20.29 -28.40
C ASP A 259 34.00 18.80 -28.42
N GLY A 260 33.05 17.94 -28.82
CA GLY A 260 33.22 16.47 -28.80
C GLY A 260 33.22 15.86 -27.39
N LYS A 261 33.02 16.65 -26.35
CA LYS A 261 32.82 16.18 -25.00
C LYS A 261 31.38 15.68 -24.84
N LEU A 262 31.20 14.60 -24.13
CA LEU A 262 29.86 14.10 -23.84
C LEU A 262 29.18 15.02 -22.80
N TYR A 263 28.00 15.53 -23.15
CA TYR A 263 27.20 16.37 -22.24
C TYR A 263 26.88 15.62 -20.94
N GLY A 264 27.02 16.32 -19.81
CA GLY A 264 26.68 15.77 -18.49
C GLY A 264 27.73 14.84 -17.87
N GLN A 265 28.84 14.52 -18.58
CA GLN A 265 29.90 13.70 -18.00
C GLN A 265 30.74 14.51 -17.00
N PRO A 266 31.11 13.92 -15.86
CA PRO A 266 31.97 14.57 -14.88
C PRO A 266 33.36 14.84 -15.48
N VAL A 267 33.99 15.93 -15.01
CA VAL A 267 35.34 16.30 -15.35
C VAL A 267 36.27 16.15 -14.14
N ASP A 268 37.54 15.89 -14.42
CA ASP A 268 38.56 15.84 -13.37
C ASP A 268 38.87 17.26 -12.84
N GLY A 269 39.68 17.37 -11.78
CA GLY A 269 40.06 18.65 -11.20
C GLY A 269 40.79 19.63 -12.14
N ASN A 270 41.18 19.18 -13.35
CA ASN A 270 41.82 19.96 -14.40
C ASN A 270 40.84 20.29 -15.55
N GLY A 271 39.57 19.94 -15.42
CA GLY A 271 38.55 20.18 -16.45
C GLY A 271 38.57 19.18 -17.62
N ASN A 272 39.29 18.06 -17.50
CA ASN A 272 39.33 17.04 -18.53
C ASN A 272 38.26 15.97 -18.26
N SER A 273 37.60 15.49 -19.31
CA SER A 273 36.68 14.38 -19.22
C SER A 273 37.39 13.07 -18.82
N TYR A 274 36.77 12.25 -18.01
CA TYR A 274 37.28 10.91 -17.67
C TYR A 274 37.36 10.05 -18.93
N ARG A 275 38.27 9.08 -18.97
CA ARG A 275 38.43 8.17 -20.10
C ARG A 275 37.25 7.17 -20.21
N GLU A 276 36.73 6.74 -19.09
CA GLU A 276 35.59 5.82 -19.01
C GLU A 276 34.29 6.62 -18.91
N PHE A 277 33.21 6.10 -19.47
CA PHE A 277 31.91 6.71 -19.35
C PHE A 277 31.42 6.51 -17.91
N VAL A 278 30.98 7.58 -17.28
CA VAL A 278 30.45 7.57 -15.90
C VAL A 278 28.93 7.61 -15.97
N TYR A 279 28.29 6.60 -15.41
CA TYR A 279 26.83 6.52 -15.33
C TYR A 279 26.32 7.34 -14.15
N THR A 280 25.08 7.85 -14.23
CA THR A 280 24.46 8.59 -13.12
C THR A 280 24.06 7.67 -11.99
N SER A 281 23.54 6.51 -12.32
CA SER A 281 23.09 5.49 -11.37
C SER A 281 23.25 4.09 -11.96
N ALA A 282 23.06 3.07 -11.12
CA ALA A 282 22.93 1.70 -11.57
C ALA A 282 21.91 0.97 -10.71
N VAL A 283 21.22 0.02 -11.31
CA VAL A 283 20.27 -0.85 -10.63
C VAL A 283 20.94 -2.21 -10.38
N VAL A 284 20.98 -2.61 -9.13
CA VAL A 284 21.45 -3.94 -8.68
C VAL A 284 20.23 -4.78 -8.38
N ILE A 285 20.08 -5.92 -9.07
CA ILE A 285 18.99 -6.87 -8.87
C ILE A 285 19.49 -7.96 -7.93
N VAL A 286 18.79 -8.12 -6.79
CA VAL A 286 19.11 -9.12 -5.77
C VAL A 286 18.27 -10.36 -5.99
N ASP A 287 18.85 -11.55 -5.77
CA ASP A 287 18.22 -12.87 -5.99
C ASP A 287 16.97 -13.09 -5.11
N ASP A 288 16.98 -12.59 -3.86
CA ASP A 288 15.89 -12.74 -2.90
C ASP A 288 15.66 -11.45 -2.13
N ILE A 289 14.39 -11.11 -1.91
CA ILE A 289 13.96 -9.92 -1.13
C ILE A 289 14.56 -9.90 0.28
N ASN A 290 14.82 -11.07 0.87
CA ASN A 290 15.41 -11.16 2.21
C ASN A 290 16.89 -10.76 2.21
N ASN A 291 17.57 -10.82 1.07
CA ASN A 291 18.96 -10.44 0.90
C ASN A 291 19.14 -8.94 0.63
N VAL A 292 18.07 -8.21 0.33
CA VAL A 292 18.11 -6.77 -0.01
C VAL A 292 18.77 -5.96 1.10
N ASP A 293 18.38 -6.14 2.38
CA ASP A 293 18.96 -5.38 3.50
C ASP A 293 20.45 -5.62 3.69
N VAL A 294 20.88 -6.87 3.46
CA VAL A 294 22.30 -7.24 3.55
C VAL A 294 23.09 -6.60 2.41
N MET A 295 22.50 -6.62 1.20
CA MET A 295 23.11 -6.01 0.01
C MET A 295 23.17 -4.48 0.13
N VAL A 296 22.10 -3.82 0.60
CA VAL A 296 22.09 -2.38 0.87
C VAL A 296 23.25 -1.99 1.79
N LYS A 297 23.41 -2.67 2.91
CA LYS A 297 24.54 -2.42 3.83
C LYS A 297 25.90 -2.60 3.16
N LYS A 298 26.05 -3.67 2.36
CA LYS A 298 27.30 -3.94 1.65
C LYS A 298 27.63 -2.84 0.64
N LEU A 299 26.62 -2.36 -0.12
CA LEU A 299 26.79 -1.25 -1.06
C LEU A 299 27.09 0.08 -0.34
N GLN A 300 26.45 0.33 0.82
CA GLN A 300 26.74 1.48 1.68
C GLN A 300 28.15 1.42 2.30
N ASP A 301 28.60 0.23 2.72
CA ASP A 301 29.97 0.04 3.19
C ASP A 301 31.02 0.26 2.09
N MET A 302 30.66 -0.02 0.83
CA MET A 302 31.44 0.34 -0.36
C MET A 302 31.37 1.84 -0.68
N GLY A 303 30.52 2.59 0.03
CA GLY A 303 30.40 4.06 -0.05
C GLY A 303 29.38 4.57 -1.06
N TYR A 304 28.54 3.72 -1.64
CA TYR A 304 27.46 4.15 -2.53
C TYR A 304 26.25 4.65 -1.75
N GLN A 305 25.60 5.69 -2.26
CA GLN A 305 24.25 6.05 -1.84
C GLN A 305 23.29 5.04 -2.45
N THR A 306 22.41 4.48 -1.65
CA THR A 306 21.47 3.44 -2.07
C THR A 306 20.04 3.90 -1.86
N GLU A 307 19.19 3.59 -2.82
CA GLU A 307 17.74 3.73 -2.72
C GLU A 307 17.09 2.40 -3.08
N ASN A 308 16.09 1.99 -2.33
CA ASN A 308 15.39 0.75 -2.58
C ASN A 308 13.92 0.84 -2.17
N SER A 309 13.07 0.18 -2.93
CA SER A 309 11.63 0.14 -2.67
C SER A 309 11.26 -0.56 -1.37
N LYS A 310 12.13 -1.45 -0.86
CA LYS A 310 11.91 -2.15 0.41
C LYS A 310 11.95 -1.18 1.60
N GLU A 311 12.88 -0.22 1.62
CA GLU A 311 12.96 0.80 2.68
C GLU A 311 11.70 1.66 2.72
N TYR A 312 11.18 2.00 1.55
CA TYR A 312 9.91 2.70 1.40
C TYR A 312 8.75 1.85 1.95
N LEU A 313 8.66 0.57 1.57
CA LEU A 313 7.65 -0.36 2.09
C LEU A 313 7.75 -0.53 3.61
N ASP A 314 8.95 -0.64 4.16
CA ASP A 314 9.17 -0.74 5.60
C ASP A 314 8.73 0.52 6.35
N THR A 315 8.95 1.69 5.76
CA THR A 315 8.50 2.97 6.31
C THR A 315 6.97 3.04 6.32
N ILE A 316 6.32 2.69 5.21
CA ILE A 316 4.86 2.61 5.14
C ILE A 316 4.31 1.61 6.14
N GLN A 317 4.92 0.42 6.26
CA GLN A 317 4.51 -0.57 7.25
C GLN A 317 4.59 -0.04 8.70
N LYS A 318 5.59 0.80 9.02
CA LYS A 318 5.66 1.47 10.33
C LYS A 318 4.50 2.43 10.55
N TYR A 319 4.15 3.25 9.54
CA TYR A 319 2.98 4.14 9.62
C TYR A 319 1.67 3.35 9.73
N LEU A 320 1.51 2.30 8.94
CA LEU A 320 0.32 1.44 9.01
C LEU A 320 0.19 0.77 10.39
N LYS A 321 1.30 0.28 10.98
CA LYS A 321 1.30 -0.27 12.34
C LYS A 321 0.88 0.78 13.38
N MET A 322 1.35 2.02 13.25
CA MET A 322 0.96 3.11 14.15
C MET A 322 -0.54 3.41 14.02
N ILE A 323 -1.06 3.52 12.81
CA ILE A 323 -2.48 3.71 12.54
C ILE A 323 -3.31 2.53 13.09
N GLN A 324 -2.88 1.29 12.85
CA GLN A 324 -3.54 0.08 13.38
C GLN A 324 -3.57 0.09 14.92
N LEU A 325 -2.51 0.55 15.57
CA LEU A 325 -2.45 0.67 17.03
C LEU A 325 -3.44 1.70 17.56
N LEU A 326 -3.54 2.87 16.92
CA LEU A 326 -4.52 3.90 17.27
C LEU A 326 -5.95 3.39 17.08
N LEU A 327 -6.25 2.83 15.91
CA LEU A 327 -7.57 2.30 15.57
C LEU A 327 -7.91 1.08 16.45
N GLY A 328 -6.93 0.19 16.70
CA GLY A 328 -7.06 -0.92 17.63
C GLY A 328 -7.38 -0.47 19.05
N GLY A 329 -6.80 0.66 19.48
CA GLY A 329 -7.13 1.31 20.75
C GLY A 329 -8.60 1.72 20.84
N ILE A 330 -9.15 2.31 19.79
CA ILE A 330 -10.58 2.64 19.72
C ILE A 330 -11.45 1.38 19.77
N GLY A 331 -11.08 0.34 19.01
CA GLY A 331 -11.75 -0.95 19.04
C GLY A 331 -11.70 -1.59 20.43
N MET A 332 -10.59 -1.45 21.15
CA MET A 332 -10.45 -1.94 22.53
C MET A 332 -11.40 -1.24 23.49
N ILE A 333 -11.63 0.06 23.34
CA ILE A 333 -12.62 0.81 24.13
C ILE A 333 -14.01 0.24 23.89
N ALA A 334 -14.39 -0.04 22.64
CA ALA A 334 -15.67 -0.67 22.32
C ALA A 334 -15.82 -2.06 22.97
N LEU A 335 -14.74 -2.86 23.00
CA LEU A 335 -14.72 -4.14 23.69
C LEU A 335 -14.85 -4.00 25.21
N ILE A 336 -14.22 -3.00 25.83
CA ILE A 336 -14.38 -2.72 27.27
C ILE A 336 -15.83 -2.37 27.60
N VAL A 337 -16.49 -1.54 26.77
CA VAL A 337 -17.91 -1.23 26.93
C VAL A 337 -18.77 -2.49 26.82
N ALA A 338 -18.47 -3.39 25.87
CA ALA A 338 -19.13 -4.67 25.75
C ALA A 338 -18.95 -5.55 26.99
N VAL A 339 -17.74 -5.62 27.56
CA VAL A 339 -17.44 -6.35 28.81
C VAL A 339 -18.26 -5.81 29.97
N ILE A 340 -18.36 -4.49 30.13
CA ILE A 340 -19.19 -3.86 31.15
C ILE A 340 -20.66 -4.20 30.92
N GLY A 341 -21.14 -4.18 29.68
CA GLY A 341 -22.50 -4.57 29.31
C GLY A 341 -22.82 -6.01 29.67
N ILE A 342 -21.92 -6.96 29.35
CA ILE A 342 -22.07 -8.37 29.75
C ILE A 342 -22.10 -8.49 31.26
N SER A 343 -21.15 -7.89 31.99
CA SER A 343 -21.02 -7.96 33.42
C SER A 343 -22.30 -7.42 34.12
N ASN A 344 -22.83 -6.29 33.66
CA ASN A 344 -24.08 -5.72 34.19
C ASN A 344 -25.28 -6.63 33.93
N THR A 345 -25.39 -7.20 32.73
CA THR A 345 -26.46 -8.13 32.36
C THR A 345 -26.39 -9.39 33.18
N MET A 346 -25.21 -9.96 33.40
CA MET A 346 -25.00 -11.15 34.21
C MET A 346 -25.30 -10.88 35.70
N THR A 347 -24.86 -9.76 36.24
CA THR A 347 -25.13 -9.34 37.63
C THR A 347 -26.62 -9.26 37.84
N THR A 348 -27.37 -8.62 36.98
CA THR A 348 -28.83 -8.53 37.10
C THR A 348 -29.50 -9.88 36.91
N SER A 349 -28.98 -10.74 36.02
CA SER A 349 -29.48 -12.12 35.86
C SER A 349 -29.36 -12.95 37.16
N VAL A 350 -28.24 -12.80 37.87
CA VAL A 350 -28.00 -13.42 39.17
C VAL A 350 -28.97 -12.89 40.21
N PHE A 351 -29.15 -11.56 40.30
CA PHE A 351 -30.10 -10.96 41.25
C PHE A 351 -31.53 -11.47 41.07
N ASP A 352 -31.97 -11.58 39.83
CA ASP A 352 -33.33 -12.02 39.50
C ASP A 352 -33.59 -13.51 39.85
N ARG A 353 -32.54 -14.31 40.08
CA ARG A 353 -32.58 -15.74 40.41
C ARG A 353 -32.02 -16.08 41.79
N VAL A 354 -31.82 -15.07 42.63
CA VAL A 354 -31.23 -15.29 43.98
C VAL A 354 -31.95 -16.37 44.74
N ASN A 355 -33.29 -16.41 44.70
CA ASN A 355 -34.11 -17.43 45.38
C ASN A 355 -33.89 -18.83 44.80
N GLU A 356 -33.85 -18.97 43.46
CA GLU A 356 -33.57 -20.25 42.79
C GLU A 356 -32.19 -20.79 43.16
N ILE A 357 -31.17 -19.89 43.15
CA ILE A 357 -29.80 -20.19 43.56
C ILE A 357 -29.74 -20.62 45.04
N GLY A 358 -30.49 -19.93 45.90
CA GLY A 358 -30.58 -20.26 47.32
C GLY A 358 -31.15 -21.67 47.56
N ILE A 359 -32.24 -21.99 46.88
CA ILE A 359 -32.88 -23.33 46.97
C ILE A 359 -31.94 -24.43 46.46
N LEU A 360 -31.27 -24.23 45.32
CA LEU A 360 -30.32 -25.19 44.77
C LEU A 360 -29.15 -25.46 45.74
N LYS A 361 -28.66 -24.44 46.43
CA LYS A 361 -27.62 -24.60 47.45
C LYS A 361 -28.10 -25.36 48.70
N VAL A 362 -29.34 -25.12 49.14
CA VAL A 362 -29.92 -25.86 50.27
C VAL A 362 -30.11 -27.36 49.91
N LEU A 363 -30.41 -27.64 48.64
CA LEU A 363 -30.49 -29.00 48.10
C LEU A 363 -29.15 -29.69 47.89
N GLY A 364 -28.02 -29.01 48.18
CA GLY A 364 -26.67 -29.58 48.09
C GLY A 364 -26.04 -29.51 46.70
N TYR A 365 -26.53 -28.59 45.81
CA TYR A 365 -25.93 -28.39 44.49
C TYR A 365 -24.52 -27.82 44.62
N ASP A 366 -23.56 -28.33 43.81
CA ASP A 366 -22.17 -27.92 43.88
C ASP A 366 -21.98 -26.45 43.42
N ILE A 367 -21.21 -25.71 44.21
CA ILE A 367 -20.92 -24.27 43.99
C ILE A 367 -20.15 -24.07 42.69
N ASP A 368 -19.26 -24.99 42.33
CA ASP A 368 -18.45 -24.90 41.12
C ASP A 368 -19.30 -25.19 39.87
N GLU A 369 -20.27 -26.09 39.93
CA GLU A 369 -21.21 -26.28 38.83
C GLU A 369 -22.11 -25.06 38.61
N LEU A 370 -22.52 -24.40 39.69
CA LEU A 370 -23.30 -23.18 39.62
C LEU A 370 -22.47 -22.04 38.96
N ARG A 371 -21.20 -21.92 39.33
CA ARG A 371 -20.28 -20.97 38.71
C ARG A 371 -20.11 -21.26 37.21
N LEU A 372 -19.90 -22.53 36.85
CA LEU A 372 -19.75 -22.96 35.48
C LEU A 372 -20.97 -22.62 34.63
N LEU A 373 -22.20 -22.77 35.18
CA LEU A 373 -23.44 -22.40 34.50
C LEU A 373 -23.42 -20.91 34.05
N PHE A 374 -23.06 -19.98 34.96
CA PHE A 374 -22.99 -18.56 34.64
C PHE A 374 -21.86 -18.23 33.67
N LEU A 375 -20.70 -18.86 33.80
CA LEU A 375 -19.59 -18.70 32.86
C LEU A 375 -19.96 -19.18 31.45
N MET A 376 -20.69 -20.30 31.36
CA MET A 376 -21.19 -20.77 30.06
C MET A 376 -22.23 -19.84 29.45
N GLU A 377 -23.13 -19.24 30.26
CA GLU A 377 -24.09 -18.23 29.78
C GLU A 377 -23.34 -17.01 29.17
N ALA A 378 -22.31 -16.53 29.85
CA ALA A 378 -21.47 -15.43 29.37
C ALA A 378 -20.66 -15.82 28.12
N ALA A 379 -20.13 -17.05 28.07
CA ALA A 379 -19.42 -17.58 26.91
C ALA A 379 -20.33 -17.69 25.68
N VAL A 380 -21.56 -18.10 25.84
CA VAL A 380 -22.56 -18.18 24.75
C VAL A 380 -22.90 -16.78 24.21
N ILE A 381 -23.07 -15.80 25.10
CA ILE A 381 -23.28 -14.40 24.69
C ILE A 381 -22.07 -13.92 23.86
N GLY A 382 -20.83 -14.17 24.31
CA GLY A 382 -19.60 -13.87 23.59
C GLY A 382 -19.53 -14.57 22.24
N LEU A 383 -19.87 -15.89 22.21
CA LEU A 383 -19.86 -16.68 20.99
C LEU A 383 -20.86 -16.15 19.95
N VAL A 384 -22.11 -15.94 20.35
CA VAL A 384 -23.14 -15.43 19.43
C VAL A 384 -22.81 -14.02 18.96
N GLY A 385 -22.36 -13.13 19.86
CA GLY A 385 -21.91 -11.78 19.51
C GLY A 385 -20.70 -11.79 18.59
N GLY A 386 -19.74 -12.68 18.85
CA GLY A 386 -18.53 -12.84 18.02
C GLY A 386 -18.85 -13.35 16.62
N VAL A 387 -19.64 -14.41 16.50
CA VAL A 387 -20.03 -14.95 15.19
C VAL A 387 -20.82 -13.92 14.37
N LEU A 388 -21.82 -13.27 14.98
CA LEU A 388 -22.57 -12.21 14.31
C LEU A 388 -21.68 -11.01 13.96
N GLY A 389 -20.74 -10.65 14.83
CA GLY A 389 -19.77 -9.60 14.62
C GLY A 389 -18.87 -9.88 13.42
N VAL A 390 -18.28 -11.07 13.35
CA VAL A 390 -17.46 -11.49 12.22
C VAL A 390 -18.27 -11.54 10.92
N LEU A 391 -19.46 -12.13 10.93
CA LEU A 391 -20.34 -12.15 9.75
C LEU A 391 -20.68 -10.74 9.27
N SER A 392 -21.00 -9.83 10.20
CA SER A 392 -21.26 -8.42 9.86
C SER A 392 -20.00 -7.72 9.33
N SER A 393 -18.81 -8.06 9.81
CA SER A 393 -17.54 -7.52 9.29
C SER A 393 -17.31 -7.87 7.83
N TYR A 394 -17.74 -9.04 7.34
CA TYR A 394 -17.73 -9.35 5.91
C TYR A 394 -18.65 -8.42 5.11
N GLY A 395 -19.81 -8.05 5.68
CA GLY A 395 -20.67 -7.01 5.08
C GLY A 395 -19.99 -5.65 5.02
N VAL A 396 -19.36 -5.22 6.11
CA VAL A 396 -18.58 -3.97 6.17
C VAL A 396 -17.44 -3.98 5.15
N ARG A 397 -16.70 -5.09 5.03
CA ARG A 397 -15.66 -5.27 4.00
C ARG A 397 -16.18 -4.94 2.59
N ILE A 398 -17.34 -5.48 2.22
CA ILE A 398 -17.92 -5.25 0.89
C ILE A 398 -18.23 -3.76 0.68
N VAL A 399 -18.78 -3.11 1.70
CA VAL A 399 -19.10 -1.68 1.64
C VAL A 399 -17.83 -0.84 1.53
N VAL A 400 -16.82 -1.12 2.36
CA VAL A 400 -15.53 -0.41 2.37
C VAL A 400 -14.83 -0.55 1.01
N ASN A 401 -14.71 -1.76 0.47
CA ASN A 401 -14.06 -1.98 -0.82
C ASN A 401 -14.79 -1.27 -1.97
N LYS A 402 -16.13 -1.32 -1.99
CA LYS A 402 -16.91 -0.58 -3.00
C LYS A 402 -16.78 0.93 -2.86
N ALA A 403 -16.82 1.45 -1.64
CA ALA A 403 -16.66 2.87 -1.37
C ALA A 403 -15.26 3.35 -1.78
N ALA A 404 -14.22 2.59 -1.45
CA ALA A 404 -12.85 2.92 -1.81
C ALA A 404 -12.63 2.96 -3.32
N VAL A 405 -13.10 1.94 -4.06
CA VAL A 405 -13.06 1.93 -5.53
C VAL A 405 -13.80 3.14 -6.12
N SER A 406 -14.95 3.52 -5.55
CA SER A 406 -15.75 4.65 -6.06
C SER A 406 -15.15 6.01 -5.72
N MET A 407 -14.54 6.19 -4.52
CA MET A 407 -14.00 7.47 -4.07
C MET A 407 -12.62 7.76 -4.64
N PHE A 408 -11.79 6.72 -4.77
CA PHE A 408 -10.38 6.86 -5.20
C PHE A 408 -10.13 6.42 -6.64
N ASN A 409 -11.18 6.11 -7.42
CA ASN A 409 -11.07 5.61 -8.80
C ASN A 409 -10.08 4.45 -8.97
N LEU A 410 -10.00 3.57 -7.96
CA LEU A 410 -9.11 2.42 -7.97
C LEU A 410 -9.62 1.33 -8.93
N ALA A 411 -8.73 0.44 -9.34
CA ALA A 411 -9.09 -0.73 -10.13
C ALA A 411 -10.17 -1.56 -9.41
N LYS A 412 -11.13 -2.12 -10.16
CA LYS A 412 -12.26 -2.89 -9.59
C LYS A 412 -11.83 -4.12 -8.77
N GLU A 413 -10.60 -4.56 -8.95
CA GLU A 413 -10.02 -5.73 -8.27
C GLU A 413 -9.30 -5.37 -6.97
N THR A 414 -9.02 -4.08 -6.70
CA THR A 414 -8.33 -3.63 -5.50
C THR A 414 -9.10 -3.96 -4.23
N GLN A 415 -8.45 -4.67 -3.29
CA GLN A 415 -9.04 -5.12 -2.03
C GLN A 415 -8.43 -4.39 -0.83
N ILE A 416 -8.91 -3.19 -0.54
CA ILE A 416 -8.44 -2.37 0.60
C ILE A 416 -8.74 -3.02 1.96
N ALA A 417 -9.84 -3.77 2.07
CA ALA A 417 -10.15 -4.51 3.29
C ALA A 417 -10.12 -6.02 3.02
N MET A 418 -9.24 -6.74 3.70
CA MET A 418 -9.10 -8.20 3.60
C MET A 418 -9.24 -8.86 4.97
N ILE A 419 -10.19 -9.80 5.10
CA ILE A 419 -10.39 -10.56 6.33
C ILE A 419 -9.83 -11.97 6.11
N PRO A 420 -8.60 -12.26 6.54
CA PRO A 420 -8.07 -13.61 6.48
C PRO A 420 -8.79 -14.52 7.48
N TRP A 421 -8.84 -15.81 7.19
CA TRP A 421 -9.58 -16.79 8.00
C TRP A 421 -9.13 -16.84 9.47
N TRP A 422 -7.83 -16.61 9.73
CA TRP A 422 -7.28 -16.60 11.10
C TRP A 422 -7.79 -15.39 11.90
N LEU A 423 -8.02 -14.24 11.27
CA LEU A 423 -8.56 -13.04 11.92
C LEU A 423 -10.03 -13.25 12.30
N ALA A 424 -10.82 -13.89 11.43
CA ALA A 424 -12.20 -14.28 11.73
C ALA A 424 -12.26 -15.23 12.92
N LEU A 425 -11.38 -16.25 12.95
CA LEU A 425 -11.30 -17.20 14.05
C LEU A 425 -10.85 -16.51 15.35
N ALA A 426 -9.83 -15.65 15.28
CA ALA A 426 -9.34 -14.88 16.42
C ALA A 426 -10.42 -13.95 17.00
N GLY A 427 -11.23 -13.33 16.15
CA GLY A 427 -12.37 -12.50 16.56
C GLY A 427 -13.43 -13.28 17.35
N VAL A 428 -13.78 -14.49 16.88
CA VAL A 428 -14.73 -15.36 17.60
C VAL A 428 -14.14 -15.87 18.90
N ILE A 429 -12.91 -16.38 18.91
CA ILE A 429 -12.26 -16.88 20.13
C ILE A 429 -12.08 -15.74 21.13
N GLY A 430 -11.62 -14.58 20.67
CA GLY A 430 -11.45 -13.39 21.51
C GLY A 430 -12.76 -12.95 22.17
N SER A 431 -13.87 -12.93 21.42
CA SER A 431 -15.19 -12.59 21.99
C SER A 431 -15.68 -13.58 23.04
N VAL A 432 -15.41 -14.87 22.87
CA VAL A 432 -15.72 -15.90 23.90
C VAL A 432 -14.88 -15.68 25.16
N ILE A 433 -13.58 -15.43 25.01
CA ILE A 433 -12.69 -15.15 26.16
C ILE A 433 -13.15 -13.90 26.90
N LEU A 434 -13.50 -12.83 26.17
CA LEU A 434 -14.04 -11.60 26.76
C LEU A 434 -15.37 -11.83 27.46
N GLY A 435 -16.26 -12.65 26.89
CA GLY A 435 -17.51 -13.04 27.50
C GLY A 435 -17.29 -13.76 28.85
N VAL A 436 -16.41 -14.76 28.86
CA VAL A 436 -16.03 -15.50 30.07
C VAL A 436 -15.41 -14.58 31.13
N ALA A 437 -14.49 -13.70 30.73
CA ALA A 437 -13.84 -12.73 31.62
C ALA A 437 -14.86 -11.76 32.24
N ALA A 438 -15.78 -11.23 31.42
CA ALA A 438 -16.86 -10.36 31.88
C ALA A 438 -17.84 -11.05 32.85
N GLY A 439 -18.14 -12.32 32.60
CA GLY A 439 -19.03 -13.15 33.44
C GLY A 439 -18.39 -13.67 34.73
N TYR A 440 -17.05 -13.64 34.82
CA TYR A 440 -16.31 -14.21 35.94
C TYR A 440 -16.66 -13.55 37.28
N PHE A 441 -16.70 -12.23 37.33
CA PHE A 441 -16.98 -11.48 38.56
C PHE A 441 -18.44 -11.73 39.07
N PRO A 442 -19.47 -11.58 38.22
CA PRO A 442 -20.85 -11.91 38.63
C PRO A 442 -21.03 -13.38 39.04
N ALA A 443 -20.43 -14.33 38.32
CA ALA A 443 -20.49 -15.75 38.64
C ALA A 443 -19.86 -16.06 40.00
N ARG A 444 -18.70 -15.43 40.31
CA ARG A 444 -18.07 -15.58 41.64
C ARG A 444 -18.92 -14.96 42.75
N TRP A 445 -19.57 -13.85 42.49
CA TRP A 445 -20.47 -13.22 43.46
C TRP A 445 -21.71 -14.09 43.71
N ALA A 446 -22.36 -14.64 42.70
CA ALA A 446 -23.46 -15.59 42.81
C ALA A 446 -23.09 -16.83 43.65
N SER A 447 -21.86 -17.34 43.46
CA SER A 447 -21.37 -18.50 44.19
C SER A 447 -21.12 -18.23 45.69
N LYS A 448 -20.96 -16.98 46.12
CA LYS A 448 -20.73 -16.58 47.52
C LYS A 448 -22.00 -16.19 48.28
N LEU A 449 -23.17 -16.10 47.64
CA LEU A 449 -24.43 -15.77 48.30
C LEU A 449 -24.78 -16.82 49.40
N ARG A 450 -25.12 -16.34 50.58
CA ARG A 450 -25.57 -17.24 51.69
C ARG A 450 -26.99 -17.73 51.41
N PRO A 451 -27.29 -19.02 51.59
CA PRO A 451 -28.63 -19.57 51.34
C PRO A 451 -29.75 -18.88 52.14
N ILE A 452 -29.45 -18.51 53.38
CA ILE A 452 -30.41 -17.83 54.27
C ILE A 452 -30.81 -16.45 53.71
N ASP A 453 -29.82 -15.66 53.22
CA ASP A 453 -30.07 -14.31 52.67
C ASP A 453 -30.84 -14.39 51.34
N ALA A 454 -30.71 -15.51 50.63
CA ALA A 454 -31.40 -15.75 49.37
C ALA A 454 -32.88 -16.14 49.55
N VAL A 455 -33.26 -16.85 50.63
CA VAL A 455 -34.62 -17.28 50.85
C VAL A 455 -35.46 -16.24 51.62
N THR A 456 -34.82 -15.38 52.44
CA THR A 456 -35.49 -14.35 53.25
C THR A 456 -35.71 -13.01 52.54
N ARG A 457 -35.11 -12.77 51.38
CA ARG A 457 -35.38 -11.58 50.57
C ARG A 457 -36.71 -11.75 49.82
N ARG A 458 -37.76 -11.14 50.36
CA ARG A 458 -39.02 -10.86 49.66
C ARG A 458 -38.93 -9.58 48.85
#